data_5759fe850a76e40e32b58a88cce48daa
#
_entry.id   5759fe850a76e40e32b58a88cce48daa
#
_cell.length_a   1.000
_cell.length_b   1.000
_cell.length_c   1.000
_cell.angle_alpha   90.00
_cell.angle_beta   90.00
_cell.angle_gamma   90.00
#
_symmetry.space_group_name_H-M   'P 1'
#
loop_
_entity.id
_entity.type
_entity.pdbx_description
1 polymer ?
#
loop_
_entity_poly.entity_id
_entity_poly.type
_entity_poly.pdbx_seq_one_letter_code
_entity_poly.pdbx_strand_id
1 'polypeptide(L)'
;RALLLSYWRWAMSTWVRAASASIALIDEVEYGLEPHRLARLLDSLGAKDDGELLQTFMTSHSPVALRELTADQVFVVRTQLDRHRVRRVGAVDDIQGMLRKNAEAFLAKSIVVCEGASEVGFGRGLDQYWSNKGHTSFFALGGAYVDSGGSEPDRCFEQGSALLKLGYRVLVLADADKPPTPVVVQAFHDAGGESVTWRQGRALEDELFHSLSDEGIDELLAKAIDIHGRDLVNDHIK
;
A
#
# COMPACT_ATOMS: atom_id res chain seq x y z
N ARG A 1 19.32 2.86 -25.35
CA ARG A 1 18.11 2.40 -24.59
C ARG A 1 17.10 1.66 -25.50
N ALA A 2 16.82 2.14 -26.71
CA ALA A 2 15.97 1.44 -27.69
C ALA A 2 16.61 0.13 -28.19
N LEU A 3 17.92 0.04 -28.24
CA LEU A 3 18.67 -1.18 -28.63
C LEU A 3 18.51 -2.32 -27.61
N LEU A 4 18.44 -2.05 -26.31
CA LEU A 4 18.21 -3.06 -25.28
C LEU A 4 16.83 -3.71 -25.42
N LEU A 5 15.77 -2.93 -25.62
CA LEU A 5 14.42 -3.47 -25.83
C LEU A 5 14.28 -4.27 -27.12
N SER A 6 14.96 -3.87 -28.21
CA SER A 6 14.98 -4.63 -29.46
C SER A 6 15.77 -5.93 -29.31
N TYR A 7 16.87 -5.92 -28.53
CA TYR A 7 17.66 -7.10 -28.23
C TYR A 7 16.89 -8.10 -27.38
N TRP A 8 16.19 -7.62 -26.33
CA TRP A 8 15.33 -8.47 -25.50
C TRP A 8 14.17 -9.08 -26.30
N ARG A 9 13.47 -8.30 -27.13
CA ARG A 9 12.41 -8.86 -28.02
C ARG A 9 12.96 -9.88 -29.00
N TRP A 10 14.14 -9.64 -29.55
CA TRP A 10 14.79 -10.58 -30.46
C TRP A 10 15.26 -11.83 -29.72
N ALA A 11 15.92 -11.69 -28.59
CA ALA A 11 16.33 -12.80 -27.75
C ALA A 11 15.12 -13.64 -27.33
N MET A 12 14.08 -13.04 -26.78
CA MET A 12 12.85 -13.72 -26.35
C MET A 12 12.13 -14.40 -27.50
N SER A 13 11.97 -13.76 -28.67
CA SER A 13 11.34 -14.37 -29.85
C SER A 13 12.13 -15.55 -30.40
N THR A 14 13.44 -15.60 -30.19
CA THR A 14 14.32 -16.68 -30.60
C THR A 14 14.28 -17.85 -29.60
N TRP A 15 14.15 -17.55 -28.29
CA TRP A 15 14.05 -18.57 -27.24
C TRP A 15 12.67 -19.24 -27.20
N VAL A 16 11.58 -18.51 -27.45
CA VAL A 16 10.20 -19.06 -27.53
C VAL A 16 10.02 -20.00 -28.72
N ARG A 17 10.87 -19.92 -29.76
CA ARG A 17 10.83 -20.86 -30.90
C ARG A 17 11.56 -22.17 -30.66
N ALA A 18 12.38 -22.27 -29.62
CA ALA A 18 12.97 -23.57 -29.23
C ALA A 18 11.90 -24.32 -28.43
N ALA A 19 11.41 -25.44 -28.94
CA ALA A 19 10.29 -26.25 -28.41
C ALA A 19 10.57 -26.95 -27.07
N SER A 20 11.25 -26.28 -26.13
CA SER A 20 11.51 -26.73 -24.77
C SER A 20 11.06 -25.70 -23.78
N ALA A 21 10.36 -26.14 -22.74
CA ALA A 21 10.01 -25.26 -21.59
C ALA A 21 11.26 -24.54 -21.07
N SER A 22 11.21 -23.21 -21.01
CA SER A 22 12.35 -22.38 -20.60
C SER A 22 12.01 -21.64 -19.31
N ILE A 23 13.01 -21.45 -18.45
CA ILE A 23 12.88 -20.65 -17.23
C ILE A 23 13.72 -19.39 -17.39
N ALA A 24 13.11 -18.22 -17.20
CA ALA A 24 13.80 -16.94 -17.17
C ALA A 24 13.92 -16.46 -15.72
N LEU A 25 15.13 -16.01 -15.34
CA LEU A 25 15.40 -15.37 -14.05
C LEU A 25 15.82 -13.92 -14.33
N ILE A 26 15.08 -12.96 -13.77
CA ILE A 26 15.31 -11.53 -13.98
C ILE A 26 15.44 -10.85 -12.63
N ASP A 27 16.58 -10.25 -12.37
CA ASP A 27 16.78 -9.44 -11.17
C ASP A 27 16.50 -7.98 -11.46
N GLU A 28 15.75 -7.30 -10.57
CA GLU A 28 15.34 -5.90 -10.70
C GLU A 28 14.79 -5.58 -12.11
N VAL A 29 13.66 -6.19 -12.45
CA VAL A 29 13.06 -6.10 -13.81
C VAL A 29 12.84 -4.66 -14.30
N GLU A 30 12.68 -3.72 -13.40
CA GLU A 30 12.55 -2.28 -13.66
C GLU A 30 13.85 -1.56 -13.99
N TYR A 31 15.02 -2.19 -13.78
CA TYR A 31 16.30 -1.49 -13.90
C TYR A 31 16.50 -0.85 -15.27
N GLY A 32 16.69 0.50 -15.26
CA GLY A 32 16.88 1.30 -16.48
C GLY A 32 15.63 1.44 -17.37
N LEU A 33 14.46 1.03 -16.90
CA LEU A 33 13.20 1.16 -17.63
C LEU A 33 12.34 2.30 -17.08
N GLU A 34 11.68 3.01 -17.99
CA GLU A 34 10.60 3.94 -17.66
C GLU A 34 9.30 3.16 -17.35
N PRO A 35 8.38 3.66 -16.51
CA PRO A 35 7.18 2.93 -16.08
C PRO A 35 6.38 2.29 -17.22
N HIS A 36 6.12 3.03 -18.30
CA HIS A 36 5.36 2.51 -19.45
C HIS A 36 6.11 1.42 -20.23
N ARG A 37 7.45 1.42 -20.18
CA ARG A 37 8.26 0.37 -20.81
C ARG A 37 8.31 -0.88 -19.97
N LEU A 38 8.33 -0.73 -18.64
CA LEU A 38 8.20 -1.83 -17.71
C LEU A 38 6.85 -2.56 -17.90
N ALA A 39 5.73 -1.81 -17.93
CA ALA A 39 4.41 -2.40 -18.16
C ALA A 39 4.36 -3.19 -19.48
N ARG A 40 4.92 -2.65 -20.58
CA ARG A 40 5.01 -3.36 -21.86
C ARG A 40 5.92 -4.59 -21.83
N LEU A 41 7.01 -4.53 -21.06
CA LEU A 41 7.89 -5.69 -20.89
C LEU A 41 7.15 -6.80 -20.17
N LEU A 42 6.48 -6.51 -19.04
CA LEU A 42 5.70 -7.48 -18.28
C LEU A 42 4.59 -8.10 -19.12
N ASP A 43 3.88 -7.32 -19.92
CA ASP A 43 2.87 -7.81 -20.86
C ASP A 43 3.50 -8.78 -21.88
N SER A 44 4.68 -8.45 -22.43
CA SER A 44 5.40 -9.31 -23.38
C SER A 44 6.01 -10.58 -22.76
N LEU A 45 6.17 -10.61 -21.43
CA LEU A 45 6.61 -11.79 -20.67
C LEU A 45 5.44 -12.70 -20.27
N GLY A 46 4.21 -12.38 -20.69
CA GLY A 46 3.02 -13.17 -20.40
C GLY A 46 2.42 -12.89 -19.02
N ALA A 47 2.61 -11.68 -18.47
CA ALA A 47 2.00 -11.32 -17.18
C ALA A 47 0.46 -11.43 -17.19
N LYS A 48 -0.15 -11.39 -18.37
CA LYS A 48 -1.60 -11.49 -18.60
C LYS A 48 -2.05 -12.72 -19.38
N ASP A 49 -1.10 -13.56 -19.79
CA ASP A 49 -1.35 -14.77 -20.58
C ASP A 49 -0.98 -16.02 -19.80
N ASP A 50 -1.81 -17.05 -19.86
CA ASP A 50 -1.55 -18.38 -19.29
C ASP A 50 -0.66 -19.26 -20.22
N GLY A 51 0.28 -18.63 -20.93
CA GLY A 51 1.15 -19.33 -21.90
C GLY A 51 2.10 -20.34 -21.23
N GLU A 52 2.02 -21.60 -21.63
CA GLU A 52 2.72 -22.73 -21.00
C GLU A 52 4.24 -22.84 -21.30
N LEU A 53 4.80 -22.01 -22.18
CA LEU A 53 6.15 -22.24 -22.71
C LEU A 53 7.28 -21.51 -22.00
N LEU A 54 7.00 -20.44 -21.23
CA LEU A 54 8.02 -19.68 -20.53
C LEU A 54 7.60 -19.42 -19.08
N GLN A 55 8.33 -19.97 -18.13
CA GLN A 55 8.19 -19.61 -16.71
C GLN A 55 9.19 -18.51 -16.37
N THR A 56 8.69 -17.36 -15.87
CA THR A 56 9.53 -16.23 -15.50
C THR A 56 9.49 -16.01 -14.00
N PHE A 57 10.66 -15.95 -13.35
CA PHE A 57 10.85 -15.48 -11.99
C PHE A 57 11.56 -14.13 -12.05
N MET A 58 11.01 -13.13 -11.35
CA MET A 58 11.61 -11.80 -11.33
C MET A 58 11.59 -11.21 -9.94
N THR A 59 12.60 -10.38 -9.62
CA THR A 59 12.56 -9.49 -8.47
C THR A 59 12.18 -8.09 -8.92
N SER A 60 11.52 -7.34 -8.05
CA SER A 60 11.14 -5.95 -8.33
C SER A 60 10.97 -5.15 -7.05
N HIS A 61 11.33 -3.87 -7.11
CA HIS A 61 11.02 -2.83 -6.12
C HIS A 61 10.09 -1.76 -6.71
N SER A 62 9.45 -2.05 -7.85
CA SER A 62 8.59 -1.11 -8.56
C SER A 62 7.12 -1.32 -8.24
N PRO A 63 6.41 -0.29 -7.71
CA PRO A 63 4.96 -0.34 -7.59
C PRO A 63 4.25 -0.55 -8.93
N VAL A 64 4.87 -0.12 -10.03
CA VAL A 64 4.33 -0.33 -11.38
C VAL A 64 4.30 -1.81 -11.72
N ALA A 65 5.38 -2.55 -11.42
CA ALA A 65 5.40 -3.99 -11.63
C ALA A 65 4.29 -4.68 -10.84
N LEU A 66 4.11 -4.32 -9.57
CA LEU A 66 3.08 -4.91 -8.72
C LEU A 66 1.65 -4.64 -9.20
N ARG A 67 1.38 -3.47 -9.80
CA ARG A 67 0.06 -3.14 -10.36
C ARG A 67 -0.28 -3.90 -11.63
N GLU A 68 0.73 -4.30 -12.41
CA GLU A 68 0.55 -5.07 -13.65
C GLU A 68 0.33 -6.57 -13.40
N LEU A 69 0.72 -7.08 -12.23
CA LEU A 69 0.63 -8.48 -11.88
C LEU A 69 -0.69 -8.80 -11.15
N THR A 70 -1.11 -10.07 -11.24
CA THR A 70 -2.16 -10.59 -10.37
C THR A 70 -1.56 -10.95 -9.01
N ALA A 71 -2.37 -10.92 -7.95
CA ALA A 71 -1.93 -11.26 -6.61
C ALA A 71 -1.33 -12.68 -6.54
N ASP A 72 -1.81 -13.59 -7.39
CA ASP A 72 -1.32 -14.96 -7.51
C ASP A 72 0.10 -15.07 -8.06
N GLN A 73 0.55 -14.07 -8.80
CA GLN A 73 1.89 -13.99 -9.35
C GLN A 73 2.90 -13.34 -8.40
N VAL A 74 2.39 -12.70 -7.31
CA VAL A 74 3.23 -11.95 -6.38
C VAL A 74 3.56 -12.76 -5.13
N PHE A 75 4.85 -12.79 -4.78
CA PHE A 75 5.36 -13.42 -3.57
C PHE A 75 6.12 -12.39 -2.74
N VAL A 76 5.79 -12.31 -1.44
CA VAL A 76 6.51 -11.49 -0.48
C VAL A 76 7.58 -12.36 0.17
N VAL A 77 8.84 -11.92 0.08
CA VAL A 77 9.99 -12.57 0.72
C VAL A 77 10.42 -11.73 1.92
N ARG A 78 10.45 -12.33 3.08
CA ARG A 78 10.85 -11.68 4.34
C ARG A 78 11.94 -12.47 5.03
N THR A 79 12.95 -11.76 5.55
CA THR A 79 13.98 -12.36 6.40
C THR A 79 13.59 -12.21 7.86
N GLN A 80 13.49 -13.32 8.57
CA GLN A 80 13.27 -13.37 10.02
C GLN A 80 14.31 -14.32 10.64
N LEU A 81 15.12 -13.82 11.58
CA LEU A 81 16.09 -14.63 12.33
C LEU A 81 16.87 -15.60 11.42
N ASP A 82 17.56 -15.06 10.41
CA ASP A 82 18.39 -15.80 9.43
C ASP A 82 17.64 -16.81 8.52
N ARG A 83 16.32 -16.76 8.52
CA ARG A 83 15.49 -17.57 7.61
C ARG A 83 14.67 -16.67 6.69
N HIS A 84 14.60 -17.07 5.41
CA HIS A 84 13.69 -16.44 4.45
C HIS A 84 12.33 -17.12 4.51
N ARG A 85 11.28 -16.33 4.62
CA ARG A 85 9.90 -16.78 4.51
C ARG A 85 9.32 -16.22 3.23
N VAL A 86 8.76 -17.09 2.39
CA VAL A 86 8.09 -16.73 1.15
C VAL A 86 6.59 -16.94 1.34
N ARG A 87 5.80 -15.94 1.01
CA ARG A 87 4.33 -15.98 1.12
C ARG A 87 3.71 -15.48 -0.19
N ARG A 88 2.79 -16.27 -0.73
CA ARG A 88 2.04 -15.89 -1.92
C ARG A 88 0.96 -14.87 -1.55
N VAL A 89 0.90 -13.76 -2.25
CA VAL A 89 -0.06 -12.68 -1.97
C VAL A 89 -1.48 -13.14 -2.25
N GLY A 90 -1.72 -13.81 -3.38
CA GLY A 90 -3.02 -14.35 -3.77
C GLY A 90 -3.58 -15.46 -2.88
N ALA A 91 -2.80 -15.95 -1.90
CA ALA A 91 -3.34 -16.86 -0.88
C ALA A 91 -4.22 -16.15 0.17
N VAL A 92 -4.33 -14.82 0.09
CA VAL A 92 -5.12 -13.99 0.99
C VAL A 92 -6.30 -13.40 0.22
N ASP A 93 -7.50 -13.58 0.75
CA ASP A 93 -8.72 -13.07 0.15
C ASP A 93 -8.71 -11.53 0.01
N ASP A 94 -9.38 -11.02 -1.00
CA ASP A 94 -9.58 -9.59 -1.32
C ASP A 94 -8.31 -8.70 -1.43
N ILE A 95 -7.14 -9.31 -1.57
CA ILE A 95 -5.86 -8.60 -1.60
C ILE A 95 -5.57 -7.93 -2.96
N GLN A 96 -6.19 -8.38 -4.06
CA GLN A 96 -5.92 -7.87 -5.40
C GLN A 96 -6.26 -6.39 -5.54
N GLY A 97 -7.37 -5.95 -4.95
CA GLY A 97 -7.78 -4.53 -4.95
C GLY A 97 -6.76 -3.67 -4.20
N MET A 98 -6.29 -4.13 -3.05
CA MET A 98 -5.25 -3.48 -2.26
C MET A 98 -3.92 -3.42 -3.02
N LEU A 99 -3.50 -4.51 -3.68
CA LEU A 99 -2.28 -4.56 -4.48
C LEU A 99 -2.29 -3.50 -5.59
N ARG A 100 -3.42 -3.28 -6.24
CA ARG A 100 -3.56 -2.27 -7.29
C ARG A 100 -3.61 -0.85 -6.75
N LYS A 101 -4.38 -0.61 -5.67
CA LYS A 101 -4.57 0.72 -5.08
C LYS A 101 -3.35 1.18 -4.29
N ASN A 102 -2.74 0.29 -3.52
CA ASN A 102 -1.69 0.60 -2.53
C ASN A 102 -0.45 -0.28 -2.76
N ALA A 103 0.03 -0.39 -3.99
CA ALA A 103 1.17 -1.24 -4.35
C ALA A 103 2.43 -0.94 -3.52
N GLU A 104 2.63 0.33 -3.15
CA GLU A 104 3.75 0.79 -2.33
C GLU A 104 3.79 0.12 -0.96
N ALA A 105 2.62 -0.21 -0.39
CA ALA A 105 2.53 -0.87 0.90
C ALA A 105 3.18 -2.26 0.90
N PHE A 106 3.11 -2.98 -0.23
CA PHE A 106 3.74 -4.29 -0.38
C PHE A 106 5.28 -4.23 -0.42
N LEU A 107 5.85 -3.05 -0.65
CA LEU A 107 7.29 -2.80 -0.60
C LEU A 107 7.75 -2.27 0.77
N ALA A 108 6.82 -1.97 1.67
CA ALA A 108 7.12 -1.41 2.98
C ALA A 108 7.57 -2.48 4.00
N LYS A 109 8.14 -2.04 5.12
CA LYS A 109 8.48 -2.88 6.29
C LYS A 109 7.37 -2.87 7.33
N SER A 110 6.71 -1.73 7.50
CA SER A 110 5.62 -1.51 8.45
C SER A 110 4.51 -0.72 7.74
N ILE A 111 3.28 -1.02 8.07
CA ILE A 111 2.12 -0.46 7.37
C ILE A 111 1.16 0.11 8.41
N VAL A 112 0.70 1.33 8.18
CA VAL A 112 -0.44 1.92 8.87
C VAL A 112 -1.63 1.84 7.92
N VAL A 113 -2.63 1.04 8.29
CA VAL A 113 -3.90 0.97 7.57
C VAL A 113 -4.82 2.00 8.17
N CYS A 114 -5.21 2.98 7.37
CA CYS A 114 -6.10 4.07 7.74
C CYS A 114 -7.51 3.80 7.24
N GLU A 115 -8.52 4.25 7.96
CA GLU A 115 -9.91 4.09 7.53
C GLU A 115 -10.15 4.82 6.20
N GLY A 116 -9.65 6.04 6.07
CA GLY A 116 -9.78 6.85 4.88
C GLY A 116 -8.59 7.75 4.57
N ALA A 117 -8.80 8.62 3.58
CA ALA A 117 -7.79 9.55 3.11
C ALA A 117 -7.45 10.63 4.15
N SER A 118 -8.38 10.99 5.03
CA SER A 118 -8.20 11.98 6.11
C SER A 118 -7.12 11.53 7.09
N GLU A 119 -7.21 10.28 7.57
CA GLU A 119 -6.23 9.67 8.48
C GLU A 119 -4.86 9.51 7.81
N VAL A 120 -4.84 9.15 6.51
CA VAL A 120 -3.58 9.11 5.72
C VAL A 120 -2.94 10.50 5.68
N GLY A 121 -3.75 11.53 5.40
CA GLY A 121 -3.29 12.93 5.38
C GLY A 121 -2.76 13.38 6.73
N PHE A 122 -3.49 13.09 7.81
CA PHE A 122 -3.10 13.38 9.18
C PHE A 122 -1.78 12.67 9.55
N GLY A 123 -1.67 11.37 9.27
CA GLY A 123 -0.46 10.59 9.55
C GLY A 123 0.77 11.14 8.82
N ARG A 124 0.62 11.53 7.55
CA ARG A 124 1.69 12.17 6.77
C ARG A 124 2.07 13.53 7.32
N GLY A 125 1.09 14.33 7.76
CA GLY A 125 1.32 15.64 8.40
C GLY A 125 2.11 15.49 9.70
N LEU A 126 1.76 14.52 10.54
CA LEU A 126 2.50 14.21 11.76
C LEU A 126 3.92 13.74 11.47
N ASP A 127 4.12 12.86 10.48
CA ASP A 127 5.44 12.39 10.09
C ASP A 127 6.34 13.54 9.64
N GLN A 128 5.80 14.47 8.85
CA GLN A 128 6.52 15.67 8.44
C GLN A 128 6.84 16.59 9.62
N TYR A 129 5.89 16.80 10.54
CA TYR A 129 6.11 17.59 11.74
C TYR A 129 7.24 17.01 12.60
N TRP A 130 7.24 15.71 12.86
CA TRP A 130 8.29 15.06 13.62
C TRP A 130 9.64 15.08 12.89
N SER A 131 9.65 14.90 11.59
CA SER A 131 10.87 15.02 10.78
C SER A 131 11.50 16.41 10.87
N ASN A 132 10.68 17.46 10.86
CA ASN A 132 11.14 18.85 11.06
C ASN A 132 11.67 19.09 12.48
N LYS A 133 11.30 18.25 13.46
CA LYS A 133 11.85 18.27 14.83
C LYS A 133 13.08 17.38 14.99
N GLY A 134 13.62 16.80 13.91
CA GLY A 134 14.83 16.00 13.92
C GLY A 134 14.60 14.48 14.15
N HIS A 135 13.35 14.02 14.16
CA HIS A 135 13.05 12.59 14.21
C HIS A 135 13.17 11.96 12.82
N THR A 136 13.50 10.68 12.79
CA THR A 136 13.52 9.93 11.52
C THR A 136 12.09 9.73 11.01
N SER A 137 11.84 10.09 9.76
CA SER A 137 10.54 9.90 9.10
C SER A 137 10.12 8.43 9.07
N PHE A 138 8.83 8.17 9.23
CA PHE A 138 8.23 6.85 9.08
C PHE A 138 8.52 6.24 7.71
N PHE A 139 8.46 7.05 6.65
CA PHE A 139 8.83 6.62 5.30
C PHE A 139 10.31 6.22 5.20
N ALA A 140 11.22 6.98 5.82
CA ALA A 140 12.65 6.65 5.85
C ALA A 140 12.94 5.34 6.60
N LEU A 141 12.08 4.96 7.55
CA LEU A 141 12.12 3.68 8.24
C LEU A 141 11.49 2.52 7.43
N GLY A 142 11.01 2.81 6.22
CA GLY A 142 10.34 1.86 5.35
C GLY A 142 8.87 1.67 5.71
N GLY A 143 8.22 2.70 6.21
CA GLY A 143 6.79 2.72 6.49
C GLY A 143 5.94 3.06 5.27
N ALA A 144 4.69 2.65 5.27
CA ALA A 144 3.68 3.07 4.29
C ALA A 144 2.31 3.25 4.94
N TYR A 145 1.51 4.14 4.38
CA TYR A 145 0.10 4.31 4.73
C TYR A 145 -0.77 3.65 3.66
N VAL A 146 -1.83 2.99 4.08
CA VAL A 146 -2.86 2.37 3.24
C VAL A 146 -4.19 3.04 3.54
N ASP A 147 -4.84 3.55 2.52
CA ASP A 147 -6.23 4.01 2.58
C ASP A 147 -7.16 2.83 2.29
N SER A 148 -7.97 2.41 3.28
CA SER A 148 -8.89 1.29 3.15
C SER A 148 -10.15 1.61 2.34
N GLY A 149 -10.43 2.89 2.09
CA GLY A 149 -11.53 3.36 1.25
C GLY A 149 -12.75 3.91 1.99
N GLY A 150 -12.68 4.08 3.31
CA GLY A 150 -13.60 4.94 4.09
C GLY A 150 -15.07 4.52 4.15
N SER A 151 -15.43 3.26 4.00
CA SER A 151 -16.85 2.87 3.93
C SER A 151 -17.35 2.06 5.10
N GLU A 152 -16.55 1.18 5.66
CA GLU A 152 -16.93 0.30 6.76
C GLU A 152 -15.78 0.12 7.75
N PRO A 153 -16.00 0.28 9.06
CA PRO A 153 -14.95 0.19 10.08
C PRO A 153 -14.22 -1.16 10.08
N ASP A 154 -14.92 -2.26 9.80
CA ASP A 154 -14.33 -3.61 9.79
C ASP A 154 -13.28 -3.76 8.69
N ARG A 155 -13.42 -3.05 7.58
CA ARG A 155 -12.57 -3.21 6.41
C ARG A 155 -11.10 -2.90 6.67
N CYS A 156 -10.79 -1.89 7.48
CA CYS A 156 -9.40 -1.56 7.81
C CYS A 156 -8.75 -2.68 8.64
N PHE A 157 -9.49 -3.33 9.54
CA PHE A 157 -9.02 -4.46 10.33
C PHE A 157 -8.87 -5.73 9.49
N GLU A 158 -9.78 -5.99 8.56
CA GLU A 158 -9.70 -7.11 7.62
C GLU A 158 -8.47 -6.97 6.70
N GLN A 159 -8.26 -5.78 6.12
CA GLN A 159 -7.07 -5.48 5.32
C GLN A 159 -5.80 -5.57 6.16
N GLY A 160 -5.82 -5.07 7.39
CA GLY A 160 -4.72 -5.22 8.34
C GLY A 160 -4.39 -6.68 8.61
N SER A 161 -5.41 -7.52 8.85
CA SER A 161 -5.26 -8.95 9.06
C SER A 161 -4.68 -9.66 7.84
N ALA A 162 -5.09 -9.26 6.63
CA ALA A 162 -4.53 -9.76 5.38
C ALA A 162 -3.02 -9.47 5.27
N LEU A 163 -2.60 -8.25 5.60
CA LEU A 163 -1.19 -7.85 5.60
C LEU A 163 -0.38 -8.56 6.70
N LEU A 164 -0.95 -8.79 7.89
CA LEU A 164 -0.32 -9.59 8.95
C LEU A 164 -0.03 -11.02 8.49
N LYS A 165 -0.98 -11.66 7.77
CA LYS A 165 -0.78 -12.99 7.18
C LYS A 165 0.39 -13.02 6.21
N LEU A 166 0.68 -11.92 5.52
CA LEU A 166 1.85 -11.77 4.66
C LEU A 166 3.14 -11.44 5.41
N GLY A 167 3.06 -11.18 6.73
CA GLY A 167 4.22 -10.97 7.61
C GLY A 167 4.64 -9.51 7.74
N TYR A 168 3.77 -8.57 7.43
CA TYR A 168 4.00 -7.16 7.72
C TYR A 168 3.76 -6.86 9.19
N ARG A 169 4.39 -5.81 9.72
CA ARG A 169 3.96 -5.17 10.95
C ARG A 169 2.86 -4.19 10.59
N VAL A 170 1.74 -4.28 11.28
CA VAL A 170 0.55 -3.51 10.90
C VAL A 170 -0.02 -2.79 12.13
N LEU A 171 -0.27 -1.50 11.94
CA LEU A 171 -1.09 -0.66 12.82
C LEU A 171 -2.36 -0.28 12.05
N VAL A 172 -3.52 -0.36 12.69
CA VAL A 172 -4.76 0.23 12.18
C VAL A 172 -4.99 1.58 12.85
N LEU A 173 -5.27 2.60 12.05
CA LEU A 173 -5.72 3.92 12.51
C LEU A 173 -7.14 4.14 11.97
N ALA A 174 -8.11 4.17 12.88
CA ALA A 174 -9.52 4.22 12.52
C ALA A 174 -10.30 5.21 13.39
N ASP A 175 -11.43 5.67 12.87
CA ASP A 175 -12.40 6.45 13.60
C ASP A 175 -13.10 5.61 14.70
N ALA A 176 -13.74 6.28 15.64
CA ALA A 176 -14.49 5.65 16.72
C ALA A 176 -15.96 6.13 16.75
N ASP A 177 -16.42 6.80 15.71
CA ASP A 177 -17.83 7.22 15.52
C ASP A 177 -18.74 6.02 15.26
N LYS A 178 -18.24 5.03 14.49
CA LYS A 178 -18.89 3.75 14.23
C LYS A 178 -17.99 2.61 14.71
N PRO A 179 -18.41 1.88 15.75
CA PRO A 179 -17.55 0.83 16.30
C PRO A 179 -17.45 -0.35 15.31
N PRO A 180 -16.23 -0.85 15.05
CA PRO A 180 -16.04 -2.08 14.30
C PRO A 180 -16.58 -3.29 15.06
N THR A 181 -16.81 -4.39 14.35
CA THR A 181 -17.26 -5.65 14.93
C THR A 181 -16.21 -6.20 15.91
N PRO A 182 -16.53 -6.42 17.19
CA PRO A 182 -15.55 -6.84 18.20
C PRO A 182 -14.75 -8.09 17.83
N VAL A 183 -15.39 -9.06 17.15
CA VAL A 183 -14.73 -10.30 16.70
C VAL A 183 -13.64 -10.02 15.67
N VAL A 184 -13.85 -9.06 14.76
CA VAL A 184 -12.87 -8.68 13.73
C VAL A 184 -11.67 -8.01 14.38
N VAL A 185 -11.92 -7.08 15.31
CA VAL A 185 -10.86 -6.39 16.07
C VAL A 185 -10.04 -7.37 16.89
N GLN A 186 -10.71 -8.29 17.60
CA GLN A 186 -10.04 -9.30 18.43
C GLN A 186 -9.15 -10.21 17.57
N ALA A 187 -9.68 -10.71 16.45
CA ALA A 187 -8.92 -11.55 15.53
C ALA A 187 -7.67 -10.84 14.97
N PHE A 188 -7.77 -9.54 14.70
CA PHE A 188 -6.63 -8.72 14.27
C PHE A 188 -5.56 -8.61 15.37
N HIS A 189 -5.96 -8.34 16.62
CA HIS A 189 -5.03 -8.27 17.76
C HIS A 189 -4.41 -9.64 18.08
N ASP A 190 -5.17 -10.72 18.04
CA ASP A 190 -4.67 -12.09 18.24
C ASP A 190 -3.63 -12.48 17.18
N ALA A 191 -3.74 -11.93 15.98
CA ALA A 191 -2.76 -12.08 14.92
C ALA A 191 -1.49 -11.20 15.09
N GLY A 192 -1.42 -10.37 16.15
CA GLY A 192 -0.30 -9.49 16.46
C GLY A 192 -0.40 -8.10 15.86
N GLY A 193 -1.57 -7.67 15.42
CA GLY A 193 -1.84 -6.30 14.98
C GLY A 193 -2.06 -5.34 16.15
N GLU A 194 -1.75 -4.08 15.93
CA GLU A 194 -2.00 -2.99 16.86
C GLU A 194 -2.99 -2.00 16.26
N SER A 195 -3.83 -1.37 17.08
CA SER A 195 -4.76 -0.35 16.62
C SER A 195 -4.74 0.89 17.50
N VAL A 196 -4.95 2.03 16.86
CA VAL A 196 -5.19 3.33 17.49
C VAL A 196 -6.50 3.85 16.94
N THR A 197 -7.40 4.25 17.85
CA THR A 197 -8.66 4.89 17.50
C THR A 197 -8.77 6.21 18.25
N TRP A 198 -9.58 7.11 17.75
CA TRP A 198 -9.93 8.33 18.47
C TRP A 198 -10.77 8.00 19.71
N ARG A 199 -11.07 8.99 20.53
CA ARG A 199 -11.97 8.82 21.69
C ARG A 199 -13.34 8.31 21.19
N GLN A 200 -13.97 7.46 22.00
CA GLN A 200 -15.24 6.82 21.65
C GLN A 200 -16.31 7.83 21.14
N GLY A 201 -16.92 7.51 20.03
CA GLY A 201 -17.95 8.31 19.38
C GLY A 201 -17.41 9.48 18.56
N ARG A 202 -16.12 9.49 18.22
CA ARG A 202 -15.49 10.57 17.46
C ARG A 202 -14.84 10.08 16.17
N ALA A 203 -15.01 10.89 15.14
CA ALA A 203 -14.19 10.87 13.93
C ALA A 203 -12.93 11.75 14.15
N LEU A 204 -12.02 11.75 13.19
CA LEU A 204 -10.80 12.55 13.21
C LEU A 204 -11.10 14.04 13.41
N GLU A 205 -12.10 14.57 12.70
CA GLU A 205 -12.48 15.99 12.76
C GLU A 205 -12.96 16.35 14.16
N ASP A 206 -13.82 15.53 14.77
CA ASP A 206 -14.30 15.74 16.13
C ASP A 206 -13.15 15.76 17.14
N GLU A 207 -12.20 14.85 16.97
CA GLU A 207 -11.03 14.78 17.84
C GLU A 207 -10.14 16.00 17.70
N LEU A 208 -9.94 16.50 16.47
CA LEU A 208 -9.17 17.72 16.21
C LEU A 208 -9.83 18.94 16.85
N PHE A 209 -11.12 19.17 16.61
CA PHE A 209 -11.87 20.30 17.18
C PHE A 209 -11.93 20.29 18.71
N HIS A 210 -11.88 19.11 19.34
CA HIS A 210 -11.84 18.99 20.79
C HIS A 210 -10.44 19.10 21.41
N SER A 211 -9.41 18.88 20.63
CA SER A 211 -8.03 18.78 21.13
C SER A 211 -7.18 20.01 20.79
N LEU A 212 -7.58 20.78 19.80
CA LEU A 212 -6.89 22.02 19.42
C LEU A 212 -7.31 23.18 20.33
N SER A 213 -6.43 24.17 20.46
CA SER A 213 -6.78 25.47 21.03
C SER A 213 -7.65 26.28 20.05
N ASP A 214 -8.31 27.33 20.53
CA ASP A 214 -9.11 28.23 19.68
C ASP A 214 -8.28 28.79 18.51
N GLU A 215 -7.02 29.15 18.76
CA GLU A 215 -6.10 29.61 17.72
C GLU A 215 -5.79 28.52 16.70
N GLY A 216 -5.63 27.27 17.16
CA GLY A 216 -5.39 26.12 16.27
C GLY A 216 -6.60 25.79 15.38
N ILE A 217 -7.81 25.96 15.92
CA ILE A 217 -9.07 25.84 15.17
C ILE A 217 -9.17 26.95 14.11
N ASP A 218 -8.87 28.20 14.48
CA ASP A 218 -8.89 29.32 13.56
C ASP A 218 -7.88 29.15 12.40
N GLU A 219 -6.68 28.64 12.69
CA GLU A 219 -5.69 28.33 11.67
C GLU A 219 -6.17 27.22 10.74
N LEU A 220 -6.78 26.15 11.27
CA LEU A 220 -7.34 25.04 10.49
C LEU A 220 -8.46 25.53 9.57
N LEU A 221 -9.39 26.33 10.08
CA LEU A 221 -10.49 26.91 9.31
C LEU A 221 -9.98 27.90 8.26
N ALA A 222 -9.01 28.74 8.60
CA ALA A 222 -8.40 29.66 7.64
C ALA A 222 -7.75 28.89 6.48
N LYS A 223 -7.09 27.76 6.78
CA LYS A 223 -6.48 26.90 5.74
C LYS A 223 -7.53 26.20 4.88
N ALA A 224 -8.61 25.73 5.48
CA ALA A 224 -9.73 25.13 4.74
C ALA A 224 -10.37 26.16 3.80
N ILE A 225 -10.57 27.40 4.24
CA ILE A 225 -11.09 28.50 3.41
C ILE A 225 -10.15 28.84 2.25
N ASP A 226 -8.84 28.86 2.51
CA ASP A 226 -7.82 29.10 1.47
C ASP A 226 -7.86 28.05 0.34
N ILE A 227 -8.11 26.79 0.70
CA ILE A 227 -8.13 25.67 -0.24
C ILE A 227 -9.47 25.54 -0.97
N HIS A 228 -10.58 25.65 -0.25
CA HIS A 228 -11.91 25.28 -0.75
C HIS A 228 -12.85 26.49 -0.99
N GLY A 229 -12.47 27.67 -0.52
CA GLY A 229 -13.28 28.87 -0.57
C GLY A 229 -14.23 28.99 0.64
N ARG A 230 -14.53 30.24 1.00
CA ARG A 230 -15.30 30.57 2.22
C ARG A 230 -16.73 30.04 2.18
N ASP A 231 -17.38 30.09 1.03
CA ASP A 231 -18.79 29.71 0.92
C ASP A 231 -18.96 28.21 1.16
N LEU A 232 -18.09 27.39 0.59
CA LEU A 232 -18.12 25.93 0.77
C LEU A 232 -17.87 25.54 2.24
N VAL A 233 -16.88 26.16 2.87
CA VAL A 233 -16.56 25.88 4.29
C VAL A 233 -17.72 26.30 5.19
N ASN A 234 -18.32 27.48 4.97
CA ASN A 234 -19.46 27.94 5.76
C ASN A 234 -20.70 27.06 5.62
N ASP A 235 -20.90 26.44 4.45
CA ASP A 235 -22.04 25.54 4.23
C ASP A 235 -21.87 24.19 4.97
N HIS A 236 -20.65 23.76 5.25
CA HIS A 236 -20.35 22.53 5.99
C HIS A 236 -20.28 22.73 7.52
N ILE A 237 -20.10 23.96 8.01
CA ILE A 237 -20.06 24.26 9.46
C ILE A 237 -21.47 24.48 10.05
N LYS A 238 -22.51 24.57 9.22
CA LYS A 238 -23.92 24.70 9.66
C LYS A 238 -24.48 23.35 10.08
#